data_7c87f046a5da94ac32ec75f3898bc466
#
_entry.id   7c87f046a5da94ac32ec75f3898bc466
#
_cell.length_a   1.000
_cell.length_b   1.000
_cell.length_c   1.000
_cell.angle_alpha   90.00
_cell.angle_beta   90.00
_cell.angle_gamma   90.00
#
_symmetry.space_group_name_H-M   'P 1'
#
loop_
_entity.id
_entity.type
_entity.pdbx_description
1 polymer ?
#
loop_
_entity_poly.entity_id
_entity_poly.type
_entity_poly.pdbx_seq_one_letter_code
_entity_poly.pdbx_strand_id
1 'polypeptide(L)'
;MERKSDELRDLAFVRNFTKYAAGSVLVKWGDTWVLCTASVEEKVPPFLRDTGRGWVTAEYSMLPSSTATRKDRDIKKLKQDARSTEIQRLVGRALRASVDMTKLGERTITVDCDVLQADGGTRCASITGGMVALEDAVAKLVADGVLSESPIVRRVAAVSVGICGGVPTLDLDYAHDSTADVDMNFVMTDDGRFVEIQGTAERDPFSEEAFATLRGLARKGIAGIFERISLSRA
;
A
#
# COMPACT_ATOMS: atom_id res chain seq x y z
N MET A 1 14.23 22.45 -7.66
CA MET A 1 13.31 23.20 -6.77
C MET A 1 13.01 22.29 -5.60
N GLU A 2 13.10 22.78 -4.38
CA GLU A 2 12.78 21.99 -3.19
C GLU A 2 11.26 21.74 -3.15
N ARG A 3 10.84 20.50 -2.82
CA ARG A 3 9.43 20.10 -2.73
C ARG A 3 8.75 20.86 -1.57
N LYS A 4 7.56 21.38 -1.80
CA LYS A 4 6.78 22.00 -0.73
C LYS A 4 6.28 20.97 0.27
N SER A 5 6.06 21.37 1.51
CA SER A 5 5.61 20.48 2.58
C SER A 5 4.21 19.87 2.34
N ASP A 6 3.42 20.43 1.44
CA ASP A 6 2.07 19.98 1.10
C ASP A 6 1.97 19.28 -0.28
N GLU A 7 3.12 18.89 -0.86
CA GLU A 7 3.22 18.22 -2.16
C GLU A 7 3.66 16.75 -2.00
N LEU A 8 3.17 15.88 -2.88
CA LEU A 8 3.65 14.51 -3.02
C LEU A 8 5.02 14.50 -3.72
N ARG A 9 5.87 13.52 -3.39
CA ARG A 9 7.01 13.15 -4.23
C ARG A 9 6.54 12.72 -5.62
N ASP A 10 7.45 12.66 -6.58
CA ASP A 10 7.14 12.10 -7.89
C ASP A 10 6.63 10.67 -7.74
N LEU A 11 5.48 10.38 -8.35
CA LEU A 11 4.81 9.10 -8.24
C LEU A 11 4.48 8.55 -9.61
N ALA A 12 4.99 7.36 -9.91
CA ALA A 12 4.73 6.63 -11.15
C ALA A 12 4.41 5.16 -10.87
N PHE A 13 3.52 4.61 -11.69
CA PHE A 13 3.11 3.21 -11.69
C PHE A 13 3.46 2.58 -13.03
N VAL A 14 4.45 1.68 -13.05
CA VAL A 14 4.83 0.92 -14.25
C VAL A 14 4.09 -0.41 -14.21
N ARG A 15 2.92 -0.46 -14.86
CA ARG A 15 2.05 -1.65 -14.90
C ARG A 15 2.62 -2.75 -15.80
N ASN A 16 2.15 -3.98 -15.60
CA ASN A 16 2.58 -5.17 -16.33
C ASN A 16 4.10 -5.36 -16.28
N PHE A 17 4.71 -5.05 -15.13
CA PHE A 17 6.15 -5.04 -14.95
C PHE A 17 6.76 -6.44 -15.02
N THR A 18 6.05 -7.47 -14.55
CA THR A 18 6.48 -8.88 -14.64
C THR A 18 5.51 -9.69 -15.48
N LYS A 19 6.02 -10.76 -16.10
CA LYS A 19 5.28 -11.55 -17.10
C LYS A 19 4.26 -12.52 -16.49
N TYR A 20 4.54 -13.11 -15.32
CA TYR A 20 3.81 -14.29 -14.85
C TYR A 20 2.69 -13.98 -13.86
N ALA A 21 2.78 -12.87 -13.14
CA ALA A 21 1.73 -12.46 -12.22
C ALA A 21 0.45 -12.09 -12.96
N ALA A 22 -0.71 -12.36 -12.38
CA ALA A 22 -2.00 -11.95 -12.93
C ALA A 22 -2.14 -10.42 -13.00
N GLY A 23 -1.54 -9.71 -12.04
CA GLY A 23 -1.35 -8.26 -12.06
C GLY A 23 0.03 -7.94 -11.49
N SER A 24 0.72 -6.94 -12.05
CA SER A 24 2.01 -6.52 -11.53
C SER A 24 2.29 -5.05 -11.81
N VAL A 25 2.87 -4.37 -10.84
CA VAL A 25 3.24 -2.96 -10.95
C VAL A 25 4.54 -2.68 -10.20
N LEU A 26 5.44 -1.94 -10.82
CA LEU A 26 6.52 -1.27 -10.11
C LEU A 26 6.05 0.13 -9.74
N VAL A 27 5.91 0.38 -8.44
CA VAL A 27 5.67 1.73 -7.89
C VAL A 27 7.01 2.41 -7.71
N LYS A 28 7.15 3.59 -8.30
CA LYS A 28 8.25 4.52 -8.04
C LYS A 28 7.68 5.76 -7.38
N TRP A 29 8.03 5.95 -6.12
CA TRP A 29 7.52 7.04 -5.30
C TRP A 29 8.70 7.82 -4.70
N GLY A 30 9.18 8.82 -5.41
CA GLY A 30 10.51 9.37 -5.19
C GLY A 30 11.54 8.25 -5.26
N ASP A 31 12.39 8.17 -4.25
CA ASP A 31 13.39 7.11 -4.12
C ASP A 31 12.87 5.83 -3.42
N THR A 32 11.59 5.76 -3.09
CA THR A 32 10.96 4.51 -2.64
C THR A 32 10.40 3.73 -3.82
N TRP A 33 10.93 2.51 -4.04
CA TRP A 33 10.53 1.63 -5.13
C TRP A 33 10.02 0.29 -4.58
N VAL A 34 8.80 -0.06 -4.94
CA VAL A 34 8.16 -1.32 -4.51
C VAL A 34 7.60 -2.06 -5.71
N LEU A 35 7.99 -3.31 -5.88
CA LEU A 35 7.34 -4.22 -6.82
C LEU A 35 6.16 -4.87 -6.11
N CYS A 36 4.95 -4.69 -6.67
CA CYS A 36 3.75 -5.36 -6.21
C CYS A 36 3.27 -6.32 -7.27
N THR A 37 3.03 -7.59 -6.89
CA THR A 37 2.50 -8.62 -7.80
C THR A 37 1.27 -9.27 -7.17
N ALA A 38 0.28 -9.63 -7.98
CA ALA A 38 -0.92 -10.32 -7.56
C ALA A 38 -0.99 -11.70 -8.22
N SER A 39 -0.99 -12.73 -7.38
CA SER A 39 -1.10 -14.14 -7.78
C SER A 39 -2.48 -14.67 -7.41
N VAL A 40 -3.10 -15.46 -8.31
CA VAL A 40 -4.42 -16.03 -8.12
C VAL A 40 -4.33 -17.55 -7.95
N GLU A 41 -4.99 -18.08 -6.94
CA GLU A 41 -5.11 -19.53 -6.70
C GLU A 41 -6.58 -19.92 -6.58
N GLU A 42 -6.97 -21.03 -7.26
CA GLU A 42 -8.34 -21.61 -7.22
C GLU A 42 -8.55 -22.41 -5.92
N LYS A 43 -8.16 -21.83 -4.79
CA LYS A 43 -8.35 -22.40 -3.45
C LYS A 43 -8.47 -21.29 -2.41
N VAL A 44 -9.10 -21.60 -1.29
CA VAL A 44 -9.19 -20.71 -0.14
C VAL A 44 -8.58 -21.34 1.11
N PRO A 45 -8.20 -20.53 2.10
CA PRO A 45 -7.77 -21.04 3.40
C PRO A 45 -8.82 -21.99 4.01
N PRO A 46 -8.42 -22.95 4.88
CA PRO A 46 -9.33 -23.95 5.44
C PRO A 46 -10.57 -23.38 6.11
N PHE A 47 -10.48 -22.21 6.74
CA PHE A 47 -11.60 -21.55 7.43
C PHE A 47 -12.66 -20.94 6.48
N LEU A 48 -12.40 -20.89 5.17
CA LEU A 48 -13.33 -20.38 4.15
C LEU A 48 -13.84 -21.46 3.19
N ARG A 49 -13.42 -22.73 3.34
CA ARG A 49 -13.90 -23.82 2.48
C ARG A 49 -15.41 -23.96 2.58
N ASP A 50 -16.05 -24.20 1.45
CA ASP A 50 -17.51 -24.40 1.34
C ASP A 50 -18.35 -23.20 1.80
N THR A 51 -17.73 -21.98 1.88
CA THR A 51 -18.47 -20.75 2.22
C THR A 51 -18.87 -19.92 1.01
N GLY A 52 -18.38 -20.28 -0.18
CA GLY A 52 -18.57 -19.50 -1.41
C GLY A 52 -17.81 -18.16 -1.42
N ARG A 53 -16.90 -17.93 -0.47
CA ARG A 53 -16.18 -16.66 -0.29
C ARG A 53 -14.72 -16.82 -0.63
N GLY A 54 -14.18 -15.82 -1.32
CA GLY A 54 -12.74 -15.72 -1.61
C GLY A 54 -11.94 -15.08 -0.47
N TRP A 55 -10.66 -14.95 -0.71
CA TRP A 55 -9.73 -14.34 0.23
C TRP A 55 -8.72 -13.45 -0.50
N VAL A 56 -8.37 -12.32 0.11
CA VAL A 56 -7.25 -11.48 -0.31
C VAL A 56 -6.28 -11.37 0.85
N THR A 57 -5.03 -11.67 0.58
CA THR A 57 -3.94 -11.57 1.55
C THR A 57 -2.75 -10.86 0.94
N ALA A 58 -1.77 -10.49 1.76
CA ALA A 58 -0.56 -9.85 1.29
C ALA A 58 0.67 -10.38 2.03
N GLU A 59 1.80 -10.35 1.34
CA GLU A 59 3.12 -10.52 1.91
C GLU A 59 3.94 -9.23 1.68
N TYR A 60 4.89 -8.97 2.57
CA TYR A 60 5.77 -7.80 2.48
C TYR A 60 7.19 -8.20 2.83
N SER A 61 8.12 -7.82 2.00
CA SER A 61 9.54 -8.04 2.21
C SER A 61 10.38 -6.86 1.72
N MET A 62 11.58 -6.74 2.28
CA MET A 62 12.57 -5.77 1.82
C MET A 62 13.79 -6.51 1.28
N LEU A 63 14.27 -6.13 0.09
CA LEU A 63 15.53 -6.67 -0.42
C LEU A 63 16.70 -6.30 0.50
N PRO A 64 17.75 -7.13 0.59
CA PRO A 64 18.90 -6.86 1.45
C PRO A 64 19.53 -5.49 1.26
N SER A 65 19.59 -5.01 0.02
CA SER A 65 20.19 -3.72 -0.33
C SER A 65 19.15 -2.64 -0.64
N SER A 66 17.94 -2.77 -0.10
CA SER A 66 16.90 -1.75 -0.26
C SER A 66 17.12 -0.51 0.61
N THR A 67 17.99 -0.58 1.60
CA THR A 67 18.38 0.50 2.51
C THR A 67 19.88 0.76 2.44
N ALA A 68 20.33 1.92 2.94
CA ALA A 68 21.75 2.28 2.99
C ALA A 68 22.63 1.23 3.71
N THR A 69 22.08 0.61 4.76
CA THR A 69 22.73 -0.53 5.44
C THR A 69 22.06 -1.82 5.00
N ARG A 70 22.86 -2.82 4.61
CA ARG A 70 22.36 -4.11 4.18
C ARG A 70 21.52 -4.79 5.28
N LYS A 71 20.27 -5.13 4.96
CA LYS A 71 19.38 -5.92 5.81
C LYS A 71 19.62 -7.42 5.60
N ASP A 72 19.68 -8.20 6.67
CA ASP A 72 19.72 -9.66 6.55
C ASP A 72 18.38 -10.20 6.03
N ARG A 73 18.42 -11.29 5.26
CA ARG A 73 17.21 -12.01 4.87
C ARG A 73 16.62 -12.73 6.09
N ASP A 74 15.29 -12.71 6.22
CA ASP A 74 14.56 -13.30 7.35
C ASP A 74 14.85 -14.79 7.51
N ILE A 75 15.10 -15.51 6.41
CA ILE A 75 15.46 -16.94 6.43
C ILE A 75 16.70 -17.24 7.27
N LYS A 76 17.67 -16.31 7.36
CA LYS A 76 18.84 -16.48 8.23
C LYS A 76 18.49 -16.49 9.71
N LYS A 77 17.44 -15.77 10.08
CA LYS A 77 16.98 -15.65 11.48
C LYS A 77 15.95 -16.70 11.85
N LEU A 78 15.51 -17.54 10.89
CA LEU A 78 14.40 -18.51 11.03
C LEU A 78 13.13 -17.89 11.62
N LYS A 79 12.98 -16.58 11.48
CA LYS A 79 11.85 -15.79 12.00
C LYS A 79 11.63 -14.60 11.09
N GLN A 80 10.38 -14.40 10.70
CA GLN A 80 9.98 -13.21 9.96
C GLN A 80 10.19 -11.96 10.83
N ASP A 81 10.64 -10.88 10.21
CA ASP A 81 10.80 -9.59 10.86
C ASP A 81 9.43 -9.05 11.34
N ALA A 82 9.40 -8.53 12.57
CA ALA A 82 8.18 -8.01 13.19
C ALA A 82 7.55 -6.87 12.36
N ARG A 83 8.39 -5.99 11.79
CA ARG A 83 7.95 -4.92 10.88
C ARG A 83 7.32 -5.49 9.61
N SER A 84 7.93 -6.48 8.99
CA SER A 84 7.38 -7.14 7.80
C SER A 84 6.03 -7.80 8.11
N THR A 85 5.92 -8.47 9.27
CA THR A 85 4.66 -9.08 9.74
C THR A 85 3.56 -8.03 9.98
N GLU A 86 3.90 -6.89 10.57
CA GLU A 86 2.96 -5.78 10.80
C GLU A 86 2.48 -5.23 9.46
N ILE A 87 3.40 -4.89 8.55
CA ILE A 87 3.06 -4.26 7.26
C ILE A 87 2.25 -5.19 6.36
N GLN A 88 2.60 -6.48 6.25
CA GLN A 88 1.81 -7.43 5.45
C GLN A 88 0.37 -7.53 5.94
N ARG A 89 0.14 -7.50 7.26
CA ARG A 89 -1.21 -7.54 7.84
C ARG A 89 -1.99 -6.26 7.54
N LEU A 90 -1.33 -5.11 7.58
CA LEU A 90 -1.88 -3.81 7.20
C LEU A 90 -2.29 -3.80 5.72
N VAL A 91 -1.38 -4.19 4.81
CA VAL A 91 -1.66 -4.27 3.37
C VAL A 91 -2.83 -5.20 3.10
N GLY A 92 -2.80 -6.43 3.63
CA GLY A 92 -3.88 -7.40 3.45
C GLY A 92 -5.23 -6.88 3.95
N ARG A 93 -5.28 -6.21 5.10
CA ARG A 93 -6.50 -5.60 5.65
C ARG A 93 -7.01 -4.47 4.75
N ALA A 94 -6.13 -3.59 4.28
CA ALA A 94 -6.47 -2.50 3.39
C ALA A 94 -7.09 -3.03 2.08
N LEU A 95 -6.46 -4.02 1.45
CA LEU A 95 -6.95 -4.62 0.21
C LEU A 95 -8.28 -5.35 0.40
N ARG A 96 -8.47 -6.05 1.52
CA ARG A 96 -9.78 -6.70 1.82
C ARG A 96 -10.92 -5.70 1.95
N ALA A 97 -10.67 -4.47 2.38
CA ALA A 97 -11.70 -3.43 2.43
C ALA A 97 -12.20 -2.99 1.05
N SER A 98 -11.47 -3.30 -0.02
CA SER A 98 -11.80 -2.94 -1.40
C SER A 98 -12.56 -4.02 -2.18
N VAL A 99 -12.68 -5.25 -1.65
CA VAL A 99 -13.18 -6.42 -2.40
C VAL A 99 -14.43 -7.01 -1.75
N ASP A 100 -15.44 -7.28 -2.56
CA ASP A 100 -16.55 -8.18 -2.19
C ASP A 100 -16.07 -9.63 -2.33
N MET A 101 -15.79 -10.28 -1.19
CA MET A 101 -15.28 -11.65 -1.14
C MET A 101 -16.28 -12.69 -1.67
N THR A 102 -17.58 -12.38 -1.67
CA THR A 102 -18.60 -13.28 -2.22
C THR A 102 -18.54 -13.29 -3.75
N LYS A 103 -18.36 -12.11 -4.36
CA LYS A 103 -18.18 -11.99 -5.82
C LYS A 103 -16.85 -12.57 -6.31
N LEU A 104 -15.82 -12.58 -5.46
CA LEU A 104 -14.54 -13.21 -5.79
C LEU A 104 -14.68 -14.74 -5.89
N GLY A 105 -15.63 -15.35 -5.15
CA GLY A 105 -15.78 -16.80 -5.08
C GLY A 105 -14.60 -17.47 -4.38
N GLU A 106 -14.55 -18.79 -4.29
CA GLU A 106 -13.54 -19.55 -3.54
C GLU A 106 -12.15 -19.52 -4.21
N ARG A 107 -11.58 -18.31 -4.30
CA ARG A 107 -10.23 -18.03 -4.79
C ARG A 107 -9.46 -17.23 -3.77
N THR A 108 -8.14 -17.43 -3.76
CA THR A 108 -7.23 -16.57 -3.01
C THR A 108 -6.44 -15.69 -3.98
N ILE A 109 -6.41 -14.38 -3.71
CA ILE A 109 -5.45 -13.48 -4.34
C ILE A 109 -4.42 -13.10 -3.29
N THR A 110 -3.16 -13.49 -3.54
CA THR A 110 -2.01 -13.08 -2.73
C THR A 110 -1.31 -11.93 -3.42
N VAL A 111 -1.12 -10.84 -2.69
CA VAL A 111 -0.38 -9.67 -3.17
C VAL A 111 0.97 -9.63 -2.49
N ASP A 112 2.03 -9.82 -3.25
CA ASP A 112 3.40 -9.74 -2.79
C ASP A 112 3.94 -8.31 -3.00
N CYS A 113 4.53 -7.73 -1.96
CA CYS A 113 5.09 -6.38 -1.97
C CYS A 113 6.58 -6.46 -1.63
N ASP A 114 7.43 -6.42 -2.64
CA ASP A 114 8.89 -6.46 -2.50
C ASP A 114 9.48 -5.06 -2.63
N VAL A 115 10.04 -4.55 -1.52
CA VAL A 115 10.72 -3.26 -1.51
C VAL A 115 12.11 -3.39 -2.14
N LEU A 116 12.30 -2.77 -3.29
CA LEU A 116 13.55 -2.75 -4.02
C LEU A 116 14.48 -1.65 -3.49
N GLN A 117 13.91 -0.49 -3.16
CA GLN A 117 14.59 0.67 -2.59
C GLN A 117 13.66 1.38 -1.62
N ALA A 118 14.18 1.81 -0.46
CA ALA A 118 13.40 2.40 0.62
C ALA A 118 13.94 3.79 0.99
N ASP A 119 13.06 4.78 0.85
CA ASP A 119 13.28 6.16 1.26
C ASP A 119 11.99 6.74 1.91
N GLY A 120 11.55 6.12 3.00
CA GLY A 120 10.28 6.45 3.67
C GLY A 120 9.03 6.00 2.90
N GLY A 121 7.91 5.83 3.59
CA GLY A 121 6.61 5.53 2.99
C GLY A 121 6.46 4.15 2.33
N THR A 122 7.31 3.17 2.62
CA THR A 122 7.25 1.83 1.97
C THR A 122 5.91 1.14 2.19
N ARG A 123 5.27 1.29 3.35
CA ARG A 123 3.94 0.73 3.65
C ARG A 123 2.85 1.38 2.79
N CYS A 124 2.92 2.70 2.59
CA CYS A 124 1.98 3.44 1.74
C CYS A 124 2.13 3.04 0.27
N ALA A 125 3.36 2.92 -0.21
CA ALA A 125 3.66 2.45 -1.56
C ALA A 125 3.19 1.00 -1.78
N SER A 126 3.35 0.12 -0.79
CA SER A 126 2.89 -1.27 -0.83
C SER A 126 1.36 -1.39 -0.87
N ILE A 127 0.63 -0.61 -0.04
CA ILE A 127 -0.84 -0.61 -0.07
C ILE A 127 -1.35 -0.10 -1.41
N THR A 128 -0.81 1.03 -1.86
CA THR A 128 -1.24 1.69 -3.09
C THR A 128 -0.90 0.88 -4.33
N GLY A 129 0.34 0.38 -4.42
CA GLY A 129 0.76 -0.51 -5.50
C GLY A 129 0.07 -1.86 -5.48
N GLY A 130 -0.14 -2.42 -4.27
CA GLY A 130 -0.91 -3.65 -4.08
C GLY A 130 -2.35 -3.51 -4.59
N MET A 131 -2.99 -2.34 -4.39
CA MET A 131 -4.31 -2.08 -4.96
C MET A 131 -4.29 -2.04 -6.49
N VAL A 132 -3.27 -1.42 -7.09
CA VAL A 132 -3.11 -1.40 -8.57
C VAL A 132 -2.88 -2.80 -9.12
N ALA A 133 -2.01 -3.60 -8.51
CA ALA A 133 -1.76 -4.98 -8.92
C ALA A 133 -3.02 -5.87 -8.77
N LEU A 134 -3.78 -5.68 -7.69
CA LEU A 134 -5.05 -6.36 -7.47
C LEU A 134 -6.10 -5.99 -8.53
N GLU A 135 -6.21 -4.71 -8.90
CA GLU A 135 -7.10 -4.26 -9.99
C GLU A 135 -6.74 -4.93 -11.32
N ASP A 136 -5.46 -4.98 -11.67
CA ASP A 136 -5.00 -5.60 -12.91
C ASP A 136 -5.28 -7.11 -12.93
N ALA A 137 -5.05 -7.81 -11.81
CA ALA A 137 -5.36 -9.23 -11.68
C ALA A 137 -6.86 -9.50 -11.81
N VAL A 138 -7.70 -8.71 -11.15
CA VAL A 138 -9.17 -8.82 -11.26
C VAL A 138 -9.65 -8.51 -12.67
N ALA A 139 -9.12 -7.47 -13.32
CA ALA A 139 -9.47 -7.13 -14.70
C ALA A 139 -9.13 -8.28 -15.65
N LYS A 140 -7.99 -8.95 -15.46
CA LYS A 140 -7.61 -10.15 -16.20
C LYS A 140 -8.60 -11.30 -15.96
N LEU A 141 -8.99 -11.59 -14.71
CA LEU A 141 -9.97 -12.65 -14.42
C LEU A 141 -11.33 -12.40 -15.08
N VAL A 142 -11.77 -11.14 -15.15
CA VAL A 142 -13.00 -10.76 -15.86
C VAL A 142 -12.82 -10.93 -17.38
N ALA A 143 -11.70 -10.47 -17.93
CA ALA A 143 -11.41 -10.60 -19.36
C ALA A 143 -11.31 -12.06 -19.83
N ASP A 144 -10.74 -12.94 -18.99
CA ASP A 144 -10.63 -14.38 -19.25
C ASP A 144 -11.96 -15.15 -18.98
N GLY A 145 -13.02 -14.46 -18.55
CA GLY A 145 -14.35 -15.06 -18.28
C GLY A 145 -14.40 -15.90 -17.00
N VAL A 146 -13.38 -15.81 -16.14
CA VAL A 146 -13.32 -16.51 -14.84
C VAL A 146 -14.24 -15.86 -13.81
N LEU A 147 -14.37 -14.55 -13.88
CA LEU A 147 -15.33 -13.75 -13.11
C LEU A 147 -16.34 -13.10 -14.06
N SER A 148 -17.63 -13.11 -13.70
CA SER A 148 -18.68 -12.47 -14.49
C SER A 148 -18.67 -10.94 -14.37
N GLU A 149 -18.19 -10.43 -13.25
CA GLU A 149 -18.04 -9.00 -12.95
C GLU A 149 -16.89 -8.75 -11.95
N SER A 150 -16.47 -7.50 -11.85
CA SER A 150 -15.42 -7.14 -10.90
C SER A 150 -15.94 -7.24 -9.45
N PRO A 151 -15.22 -7.93 -8.56
CA PRO A 151 -15.50 -7.93 -7.11
C PRO A 151 -14.98 -6.66 -6.41
N ILE A 152 -14.25 -5.77 -7.10
CA ILE A 152 -13.74 -4.53 -6.50
C ILE A 152 -14.88 -3.54 -6.34
N VAL A 153 -15.20 -3.20 -5.09
CA VAL A 153 -16.29 -2.29 -4.73
C VAL A 153 -15.83 -0.87 -4.46
N ARG A 154 -14.54 -0.68 -4.22
CA ARG A 154 -13.85 0.62 -4.04
C ARG A 154 -12.36 0.45 -4.17
N ARG A 155 -11.65 1.53 -4.45
CA ARG A 155 -10.18 1.53 -4.43
C ARG A 155 -9.67 2.04 -3.09
N VAL A 156 -8.46 1.62 -2.70
CA VAL A 156 -7.76 2.14 -1.53
C VAL A 156 -6.39 2.68 -1.91
N ALA A 157 -5.96 3.71 -1.23
CA ALA A 157 -4.60 4.24 -1.30
C ALA A 157 -4.15 4.67 0.09
N ALA A 158 -2.85 4.80 0.28
CA ALA A 158 -2.26 5.21 1.54
C ALA A 158 -1.23 6.32 1.35
N VAL A 159 -1.10 7.19 2.36
CA VAL A 159 -0.09 8.25 2.39
C VAL A 159 0.38 8.48 3.82
N SER A 160 1.67 8.82 3.97
CA SER A 160 2.21 9.30 5.24
C SER A 160 2.06 10.83 5.35
N VAL A 161 1.86 11.30 6.56
CA VAL A 161 1.89 12.73 6.92
C VAL A 161 2.53 12.87 8.29
N GLY A 162 3.15 13.99 8.58
CA GLY A 162 3.76 14.18 9.89
C GLY A 162 3.98 15.65 10.23
N ILE A 163 4.56 15.90 11.40
CA ILE A 163 5.06 17.21 11.81
C ILE A 163 6.58 17.12 11.88
N CYS A 164 7.25 17.88 11.03
CA CYS A 164 8.71 17.90 10.94
C CYS A 164 9.20 19.31 11.29
N GLY A 165 9.88 19.46 12.45
CA GLY A 165 10.34 20.77 12.91
C GLY A 165 9.19 21.78 13.05
N GLY A 166 8.02 21.36 13.52
CA GLY A 166 6.83 22.19 13.68
C GLY A 166 6.03 22.42 12.38
N VAL A 167 6.47 21.89 11.23
CA VAL A 167 5.78 22.06 9.92
C VAL A 167 5.00 20.79 9.56
N PRO A 168 3.66 20.88 9.37
CA PRO A 168 2.87 19.78 8.83
C PRO A 168 3.34 19.43 7.41
N THR A 169 3.73 18.16 7.22
CA THR A 169 4.37 17.68 5.99
C THR A 169 3.62 16.48 5.44
N LEU A 170 3.36 16.50 4.13
CA LEU A 170 2.75 15.43 3.36
C LEU A 170 3.83 14.53 2.77
N ASP A 171 3.59 13.21 2.78
CA ASP A 171 4.43 12.22 2.10
C ASP A 171 5.88 12.24 2.57
N LEU A 172 6.10 11.72 3.77
CA LEU A 172 7.40 11.71 4.43
C LEU A 172 8.38 10.80 3.68
N ASP A 173 9.51 11.35 3.23
CA ASP A 173 10.70 10.58 2.89
C ASP A 173 11.46 10.17 4.16
N TYR A 174 12.54 9.41 4.03
CA TYR A 174 13.28 8.90 5.18
C TYR A 174 13.89 10.02 6.05
N ALA A 175 14.32 11.12 5.45
CA ALA A 175 14.91 12.23 6.18
C ALA A 175 13.86 12.93 7.07
N HIS A 176 12.65 13.11 6.57
CA HIS A 176 11.53 13.67 7.32
C HIS A 176 10.98 12.64 8.34
N ASP A 177 10.75 11.39 7.94
CA ASP A 177 10.21 10.31 8.77
C ASP A 177 11.09 10.07 10.02
N SER A 178 12.42 10.00 9.84
CA SER A 178 13.37 9.73 10.92
C SER A 178 13.51 10.85 11.95
N THR A 179 13.05 12.06 11.64
CA THR A 179 13.17 13.25 12.49
C THR A 179 11.83 13.87 12.88
N ALA A 180 10.72 13.28 12.38
CA ALA A 180 9.38 13.77 12.66
C ALA A 180 9.05 13.79 14.14
N ASP A 181 8.36 14.85 14.60
CA ASP A 181 7.79 14.94 15.95
C ASP A 181 6.51 14.10 16.03
N VAL A 182 5.77 14.01 14.91
CA VAL A 182 4.57 13.18 14.75
C VAL A 182 4.65 12.49 13.39
N ASP A 183 4.45 11.17 13.34
CA ASP A 183 4.30 10.37 12.12
C ASP A 183 2.92 9.73 12.09
N MET A 184 2.23 9.86 10.98
CA MET A 184 0.92 9.27 10.74
C MET A 184 0.81 8.66 9.35
N ASN A 185 0.12 7.52 9.26
CA ASN A 185 -0.21 6.88 8.01
C ASN A 185 -1.73 6.77 7.88
N PHE A 186 -2.28 7.24 6.77
CA PHE A 186 -3.70 7.19 6.46
C PHE A 186 -3.94 6.25 5.30
N VAL A 187 -4.86 5.29 5.48
CA VAL A 187 -5.39 4.45 4.41
C VAL A 187 -6.82 4.89 4.14
N MET A 188 -7.11 5.31 2.92
CA MET A 188 -8.41 5.84 2.56
C MET A 188 -8.92 5.23 1.26
N THR A 189 -10.25 5.23 1.13
CA THR A 189 -10.95 4.85 -0.09
C THR A 189 -11.07 6.02 -1.07
N ASP A 190 -11.34 5.71 -2.34
CA ASP A 190 -11.57 6.72 -3.40
C ASP A 190 -12.82 7.57 -3.19
N ASP A 191 -13.78 7.12 -2.37
CA ASP A 191 -14.94 7.89 -1.91
C ASP A 191 -14.68 8.69 -0.61
N GLY A 192 -13.41 8.74 -0.16
CA GLY A 192 -12.96 9.60 0.94
C GLY A 192 -13.18 9.06 2.35
N ARG A 193 -13.53 7.76 2.51
CA ARG A 193 -13.67 7.10 3.81
C ARG A 193 -12.34 6.55 4.31
N PHE A 194 -12.19 6.45 5.62
CA PHE A 194 -11.00 5.90 6.25
C PHE A 194 -11.11 4.37 6.36
N VAL A 195 -10.05 3.67 6.02
CA VAL A 195 -9.88 2.24 6.26
C VAL A 195 -9.04 2.01 7.50
N GLU A 196 -7.96 2.78 7.65
CA GLU A 196 -7.07 2.70 8.80
C GLU A 196 -6.35 4.03 9.02
N ILE A 197 -6.10 4.36 10.27
CA ILE A 197 -5.29 5.50 10.69
C ILE A 197 -4.29 4.95 11.71
N GLN A 198 -3.00 5.11 11.45
CA GLN A 198 -1.93 4.84 12.38
C GLN A 198 -1.24 6.17 12.67
N GLY A 199 -0.88 6.43 13.92
CA GLY A 199 -0.21 7.67 14.28
C GLY A 199 0.49 7.56 15.62
N THR A 200 1.68 8.15 15.68
CA THR A 200 2.53 8.18 16.87
C THR A 200 3.08 9.59 17.06
N ALA A 201 3.07 10.06 18.28
CA ALA A 201 3.89 11.19 18.71
C ALA A 201 5.23 10.62 19.18
N GLU A 202 6.31 11.00 18.50
CA GLU A 202 7.67 10.54 18.84
C GLU A 202 8.26 11.31 20.03
N ARG A 203 7.73 12.49 20.33
CA ARG A 203 8.15 13.37 21.44
C ARG A 203 6.97 13.79 22.27
N ASP A 204 6.40 14.97 21.96
CA ASP A 204 5.27 15.53 22.72
C ASP A 204 3.94 15.13 22.09
N PRO A 205 2.88 14.89 22.88
CA PRO A 205 1.54 14.63 22.36
C PRO A 205 1.06 15.75 21.41
N PHE A 206 0.40 15.36 20.32
CA PHE A 206 -0.17 16.31 19.37
C PHE A 206 -1.62 16.67 19.72
N SER A 207 -2.04 17.88 19.32
CA SER A 207 -3.39 18.39 19.59
C SER A 207 -4.39 17.92 18.54
N GLU A 208 -5.70 18.14 18.81
CA GLU A 208 -6.80 17.89 17.87
C GLU A 208 -6.65 18.75 16.62
N GLU A 209 -6.17 19.99 16.74
CA GLU A 209 -5.94 20.92 15.61
C GLU A 209 -4.82 20.40 14.69
N ALA A 210 -3.73 19.87 15.29
CA ALA A 210 -2.65 19.24 14.58
C ALA A 210 -3.15 17.98 13.83
N PHE A 211 -3.94 17.13 14.48
CA PHE A 211 -4.58 15.99 13.84
C PHE A 211 -5.50 16.39 12.68
N ALA A 212 -6.33 17.43 12.87
CA ALA A 212 -7.21 17.92 11.82
C ALA A 212 -6.42 18.42 10.60
N THR A 213 -5.30 19.09 10.82
CA THR A 213 -4.39 19.57 9.76
C THR A 213 -3.76 18.41 9.01
N LEU A 214 -3.19 17.42 9.71
CA LEU A 214 -2.57 16.23 9.11
C LEU A 214 -3.59 15.40 8.33
N ARG A 215 -4.80 15.23 8.87
CA ARG A 215 -5.91 14.59 8.16
C ARG A 215 -6.28 15.33 6.88
N GLY A 216 -6.26 16.68 6.88
CA GLY A 216 -6.48 17.50 5.70
C GLY A 216 -5.42 17.26 4.62
N LEU A 217 -4.15 17.24 5.00
CA LEU A 217 -3.03 16.90 4.11
C LEU A 217 -3.16 15.48 3.54
N ALA A 218 -3.52 14.50 4.39
CA ALA A 218 -3.72 13.12 3.94
C ALA A 218 -4.82 13.02 2.86
N ARG A 219 -5.95 13.71 3.03
CA ARG A 219 -7.02 13.77 2.01
C ARG A 219 -6.52 14.36 0.69
N LYS A 220 -5.76 15.47 0.76
CA LYS A 220 -5.14 16.09 -0.42
C LYS A 220 -4.21 15.10 -1.13
N GLY A 221 -3.32 14.44 -0.37
CA GLY A 221 -2.37 13.46 -0.89
C GLY A 221 -3.07 12.26 -1.55
N ILE A 222 -4.07 11.69 -0.89
CA ILE A 222 -4.85 10.55 -1.42
C ILE A 222 -5.57 10.92 -2.73
N ALA A 223 -6.14 12.10 -2.83
CA ALA A 223 -6.76 12.57 -4.08
C ALA A 223 -5.73 12.63 -5.23
N GLY A 224 -4.55 13.20 -4.98
CA GLY A 224 -3.46 13.24 -5.96
C GLY A 224 -2.93 11.85 -6.33
N ILE A 225 -2.89 10.91 -5.40
CA ILE A 225 -2.50 9.52 -5.68
C ILE A 225 -3.50 8.85 -6.63
N PHE A 226 -4.81 8.97 -6.39
CA PHE A 226 -5.83 8.41 -7.28
C PHE A 226 -5.80 9.01 -8.68
N GLU A 227 -5.49 10.30 -8.81
CA GLU A 227 -5.26 10.94 -10.10
C GLU A 227 -4.08 10.28 -10.83
N ARG A 228 -2.94 10.08 -10.17
CA ARG A 228 -1.77 9.39 -10.75
C ARG A 228 -2.07 7.94 -11.14
N ILE A 229 -2.83 7.20 -10.33
CA ILE A 229 -3.28 5.84 -10.67
C ILE A 229 -4.13 5.87 -11.94
N SER A 230 -5.03 6.83 -12.08
CA SER A 230 -5.90 6.94 -13.24
C SER A 230 -5.12 7.25 -14.52
N LEU A 231 -4.11 8.12 -14.45
CA LEU A 231 -3.21 8.44 -15.57
C LEU A 231 -2.33 7.25 -15.98
N SER A 232 -2.02 6.32 -15.06
CA SER A 232 -1.19 5.14 -15.37
C SER A 232 -1.91 4.05 -16.17
N ARG A 233 -3.21 4.21 -16.45
CA ARG A 233 -4.01 3.28 -17.27
C ARG A 233 -3.99 3.61 -18.76
N ALA A 234 -3.51 4.79 -19.12
CA ALA A 234 -3.35 5.23 -20.49
C ALA A 234 -2.02 4.72 -21.06
#